data_49e848f5348f45e576e3fc8f999ad09c
#
_entry.id   49e848f5348f45e576e3fc8f999ad09c
#
_cell.length_a   1.000
_cell.length_b   1.000
_cell.length_c   1.000
_cell.angle_alpha   90.00
_cell.angle_beta   90.00
_cell.angle_gamma   90.00
#
_symmetry.space_group_name_H-M   'P 1'
#
loop_
_entity.id
_entity.type
_entity.pdbx_description
1 polymer ?
#
loop_
_entity_poly.entity_id
_entity_poly.type
_entity_poly.pdbx_seq_one_letter_code
_entity_poly.pdbx_strand_id
1 'polypeptide(L)'
;MTTVNTDLIIYDDLAQTAFLERRQDNLAIFNASSNGAILLDNELIEGDFRKRAFYKVGGSIESRDVNSTEKVTGKKIGAGEAVSVKAPWKYGPYETTEEAFKRRGRSVDEFSEVIGTDVADATLEGYVKYGLKALAAAIGANADMVVTADIETDGKKTLTRGLRKYGDKFNRVVLFVMHSATYFDIVDEAIANKIYEEAGVVVYGGQPGTLGKPVLVTDTMDADAILGLVAGAVTVTESQAPGFRSYDINDQENLAIGYRAEGVVNVDLLGYSWDTSKGDNPDLTKIGTAGNWKKHFTSNKSTAGVLIKLGSAAGE
;
A
#
# COMPACT_ATOMS: atom_id res chain seq x y z
N MET A 1 -20.78 -30.62 -40.80
CA MET A 1 -21.09 -29.56 -39.88
C MET A 1 -19.74 -29.12 -39.28
N THR A 2 -19.32 -27.93 -39.62
CA THR A 2 -18.09 -27.36 -39.09
C THR A 2 -18.40 -27.04 -37.65
N THR A 3 -17.62 -27.59 -36.69
CA THR A 3 -17.68 -27.27 -35.26
C THR A 3 -17.37 -25.81 -35.13
N VAL A 4 -18.33 -25.02 -34.73
CA VAL A 4 -18.18 -23.59 -34.54
C VAL A 4 -17.41 -23.40 -33.21
N ASN A 5 -16.45 -22.50 -33.19
CA ASN A 5 -15.56 -22.18 -32.07
C ASN A 5 -16.27 -21.62 -30.80
N THR A 6 -17.57 -21.85 -30.65
CA THR A 6 -18.38 -21.38 -29.52
C THR A 6 -18.20 -22.18 -28.24
N ASP A 7 -17.49 -23.31 -28.27
CA ASP A 7 -17.43 -24.23 -27.12
C ASP A 7 -16.21 -23.98 -26.19
N LEU A 8 -15.38 -22.98 -26.48
CA LEU A 8 -14.14 -22.70 -25.73
C LEU A 8 -13.90 -21.20 -25.49
N ILE A 9 -14.95 -20.41 -25.59
CA ILE A 9 -14.85 -18.98 -25.31
C ILE A 9 -14.82 -18.81 -23.79
N ILE A 10 -13.75 -18.19 -23.27
CA ILE A 10 -13.80 -17.59 -21.95
C ILE A 10 -14.87 -16.52 -22.03
N TYR A 11 -15.92 -16.65 -21.23
CA TYR A 11 -16.95 -15.63 -21.18
C TYR A 11 -16.37 -14.43 -20.44
N ASP A 12 -15.89 -13.44 -21.19
CA ASP A 12 -15.34 -12.20 -20.63
C ASP A 12 -16.31 -11.55 -19.64
N ASP A 13 -17.62 -11.58 -19.96
CA ASP A 13 -18.65 -11.02 -19.08
C ASP A 13 -18.77 -11.77 -17.75
N LEU A 14 -18.67 -13.10 -17.73
CA LEU A 14 -18.71 -13.90 -16.51
C LEU A 14 -17.45 -13.70 -15.69
N ALA A 15 -16.28 -13.73 -16.32
CA ALA A 15 -15.01 -13.46 -15.66
C ALA A 15 -14.97 -12.02 -15.09
N GLN A 16 -15.50 -11.04 -15.82
CA GLN A 16 -15.58 -9.66 -15.36
C GLN A 16 -16.56 -9.49 -14.20
N THR A 17 -17.69 -10.20 -14.21
CA THR A 17 -18.66 -10.19 -13.11
C THR A 17 -18.06 -10.79 -11.84
N ALA A 18 -17.46 -11.97 -11.92
CA ALA A 18 -16.77 -12.61 -10.79
C ALA A 18 -15.63 -11.74 -10.24
N PHE A 19 -14.87 -11.10 -11.11
CA PHE A 19 -13.85 -10.12 -10.74
C PHE A 19 -14.44 -8.94 -9.95
N LEU A 20 -15.54 -8.35 -10.43
CA LEU A 20 -16.14 -7.17 -9.78
C LEU A 20 -16.71 -7.51 -8.40
N GLU A 21 -17.41 -8.63 -8.26
CA GLU A 21 -17.94 -9.08 -6.97
C GLU A 21 -16.83 -9.36 -5.96
N ARG A 22 -15.86 -10.19 -6.33
CA ARG A 22 -14.75 -10.54 -5.47
C ARG A 22 -13.93 -9.32 -5.07
N ARG A 23 -13.72 -8.39 -6.00
CA ARG A 23 -13.01 -7.14 -5.74
C ARG A 23 -13.72 -6.27 -4.72
N GLN A 24 -15.04 -6.07 -4.82
CA GLN A 24 -15.79 -5.27 -3.87
C GLN A 24 -15.69 -5.83 -2.45
N ASP A 25 -15.82 -7.12 -2.29
CA ASP A 25 -15.66 -7.79 -1.01
C ASP A 25 -14.25 -7.61 -0.45
N ASN A 26 -13.23 -7.83 -1.27
CA ASN A 26 -11.84 -7.67 -0.88
C ASN A 26 -11.51 -6.22 -0.44
N LEU A 27 -12.01 -5.22 -1.16
CA LEU A 27 -11.80 -3.81 -0.82
C LEU A 27 -12.46 -3.46 0.52
N ALA A 28 -13.69 -3.90 0.74
CA ALA A 28 -14.41 -3.61 1.98
C ALA A 28 -13.73 -4.25 3.21
N ILE A 29 -13.35 -5.54 3.10
CA ILE A 29 -12.66 -6.27 4.15
C ILE A 29 -11.29 -5.66 4.43
N PHE A 30 -10.53 -5.34 3.39
CA PHE A 30 -9.18 -4.79 3.54
C PHE A 30 -9.20 -3.40 4.18
N ASN A 31 -10.08 -2.50 3.73
CA ASN A 31 -10.22 -1.15 4.28
C ASN A 31 -10.59 -1.19 5.78
N ALA A 32 -11.48 -2.10 6.17
CA ALA A 32 -11.82 -2.31 7.57
C ALA A 32 -10.64 -2.87 8.38
N SER A 33 -9.94 -3.87 7.84
CA SER A 33 -8.82 -4.55 8.52
C SER A 33 -7.59 -3.65 8.67
N SER A 34 -7.34 -2.75 7.70
CA SER A 34 -6.24 -1.78 7.76
C SER A 34 -6.49 -0.62 8.72
N ASN A 35 -7.62 -0.62 9.43
CA ASN A 35 -8.01 0.46 10.33
C ASN A 35 -8.03 1.83 9.65
N GLY A 36 -8.32 1.85 8.35
CA GLY A 36 -8.35 3.03 7.50
C GLY A 36 -6.98 3.67 7.22
N ALA A 37 -5.87 2.97 7.48
CA ALA A 37 -4.54 3.47 7.18
C ALA A 37 -4.24 3.40 5.68
N ILE A 38 -4.65 2.32 5.04
CA ILE A 38 -4.56 2.11 3.61
C ILE A 38 -5.98 2.06 3.07
N LEU A 39 -6.32 3.00 2.21
CA LEU A 39 -7.64 3.09 1.61
C LEU A 39 -7.54 2.64 0.15
N LEU A 40 -8.32 1.65 -0.18
CA LEU A 40 -8.53 1.21 -1.56
C LEU A 40 -9.89 1.74 -2.02
N ASP A 41 -9.89 2.49 -3.11
CA ASP A 41 -11.07 3.20 -3.59
C ASP A 41 -11.22 3.03 -5.11
N ASN A 42 -12.39 3.37 -5.63
CA ASN A 42 -12.71 3.33 -7.05
C ASN A 42 -13.36 4.67 -7.43
N GLU A 43 -12.59 5.52 -8.09
CA GLU A 43 -13.02 6.84 -8.54
C GLU A 43 -12.42 7.14 -9.92
N LEU A 44 -13.24 7.47 -10.87
CA LEU A 44 -12.75 7.91 -12.19
C LEU A 44 -11.93 9.20 -12.03
N ILE A 45 -10.66 9.13 -12.40
CA ILE A 45 -9.75 10.26 -12.37
C ILE A 45 -9.34 10.59 -13.80
N GLU A 46 -9.57 11.81 -14.25
CA GLU A 46 -9.16 12.29 -15.55
C GLU A 46 -7.70 12.79 -15.53
N GLY A 47 -7.00 12.69 -16.65
CA GLY A 47 -5.60 13.11 -16.80
C GLY A 47 -4.60 12.17 -16.13
N ASP A 48 -3.30 12.47 -16.21
CA ASP A 48 -2.20 11.65 -15.70
C ASP A 48 -1.90 11.92 -14.22
N PHE A 49 -2.28 13.07 -13.72
CA PHE A 49 -2.06 13.50 -12.34
C PHE A 49 -3.35 14.06 -11.75
N ARG A 50 -3.61 13.71 -10.50
CA ARG A 50 -4.62 14.41 -9.71
C ARG A 50 -3.95 15.46 -8.87
N LYS A 51 -4.33 16.74 -9.06
CA LYS A 51 -3.80 17.88 -8.33
C LYS A 51 -4.84 18.42 -7.36
N ARG A 52 -4.46 18.59 -6.10
CA ARG A 52 -5.28 19.23 -5.07
C ARG A 52 -4.54 20.42 -4.49
N ALA A 53 -5.12 21.61 -4.59
CA ALA A 53 -4.57 22.79 -3.95
C ALA A 53 -4.84 22.78 -2.45
N PHE A 54 -3.87 23.22 -1.66
CA PHE A 54 -4.04 23.40 -0.22
C PHE A 54 -3.31 24.65 0.25
N TYR A 55 -3.78 25.19 1.40
CA TYR A 55 -3.10 26.33 2.05
C TYR A 55 -2.18 25.82 3.16
N LYS A 56 -0.96 26.36 3.18
CA LYS A 56 -0.01 26.11 4.28
C LYS A 56 -0.32 27.04 5.43
N VAL A 57 -1.23 26.61 6.28
CA VAL A 57 -1.59 27.34 7.50
C VAL A 57 -0.78 26.75 8.65
N GLY A 58 0.09 27.54 9.26
CA GLY A 58 0.90 27.18 10.43
C GLY A 58 1.12 28.44 11.25
N GLY A 59 0.11 28.83 12.03
CA GLY A 59 0.20 29.91 12.98
C GLY A 59 0.43 29.38 14.40
N SER A 60 1.15 30.11 15.21
CA SER A 60 1.25 29.96 16.67
C SER A 60 0.70 31.18 17.35
N ILE A 61 0.16 30.97 18.56
CA ILE A 61 -0.19 32.10 19.43
C ILE A 61 1.11 32.66 19.99
N GLU A 62 1.33 33.96 19.77
CA GLU A 62 2.47 34.70 20.29
C GLU A 62 1.99 35.65 21.38
N SER A 63 2.79 35.85 22.41
CA SER A 63 2.49 36.86 23.41
C SER A 63 2.60 38.26 22.81
N ARG A 64 1.68 39.14 23.14
CA ARG A 64 1.70 40.54 22.71
C ARG A 64 2.00 41.46 23.92
N ASP A 65 2.76 42.50 23.68
CA ASP A 65 2.84 43.59 24.62
C ASP A 65 1.67 44.57 24.43
N VAL A 66 0.88 44.74 25.48
CA VAL A 66 -0.34 45.62 25.45
C VAL A 66 0.05 47.09 25.32
N ASN A 67 1.28 47.44 25.71
CA ASN A 67 1.80 48.84 25.68
C ASN A 67 2.62 49.12 24.41
N SER A 68 2.85 48.13 23.53
CA SER A 68 3.62 48.32 22.32
C SER A 68 2.77 49.02 21.24
N THR A 69 3.37 50.04 20.65
CA THR A 69 2.85 50.72 19.43
C THR A 69 3.53 50.29 18.17
N GLU A 70 4.36 49.23 18.22
CA GLU A 70 5.12 48.73 17.06
C GLU A 70 4.22 48.13 16.02
N LYS A 71 4.58 48.33 14.74
CA LYS A 71 3.85 47.76 13.59
C LYS A 71 4.12 46.26 13.47
N VAL A 72 3.08 45.46 13.53
CA VAL A 72 3.17 44.01 13.30
C VAL A 72 3.29 43.71 11.80
N THR A 73 4.31 42.95 11.45
CA THR A 73 4.53 42.49 10.08
C THR A 73 3.63 41.29 9.79
N GLY A 74 2.81 41.37 8.75
CA GLY A 74 1.93 40.28 8.32
C GLY A 74 2.75 39.07 7.81
N LYS A 75 2.38 37.88 8.25
CA LYS A 75 2.94 36.61 7.75
C LYS A 75 2.16 36.13 6.52
N LYS A 76 2.87 35.77 5.45
CA LYS A 76 2.25 35.27 4.22
C LYS A 76 1.70 33.87 4.42
N ILE A 77 0.44 33.64 4.05
CA ILE A 77 -0.13 32.31 3.94
C ILE A 77 0.41 31.65 2.67
N GLY A 78 1.14 30.57 2.81
CA GLY A 78 1.63 29.78 1.68
C GLY A 78 0.52 28.90 1.08
N ALA A 79 0.60 28.66 -0.22
CA ALA A 79 -0.21 27.66 -0.90
C ALA A 79 0.71 26.58 -1.47
N GLY A 80 0.18 25.41 -1.71
CA GLY A 80 0.89 24.30 -2.32
C GLY A 80 -0.08 23.39 -3.07
N GLU A 81 0.48 22.47 -3.85
CA GLU A 81 -0.28 21.46 -4.56
C GLU A 81 0.14 20.07 -4.05
N ALA A 82 -0.84 19.24 -3.69
CA ALA A 82 -0.67 17.81 -3.51
C ALA A 82 -0.91 17.14 -4.85
N VAL A 83 0.07 16.39 -5.32
CA VAL A 83 0.02 15.73 -6.62
C VAL A 83 0.11 14.23 -6.40
N SER A 84 -0.90 13.50 -6.85
CA SER A 84 -0.89 12.05 -6.96
C SER A 84 -0.65 11.62 -8.40
N VAL A 85 -0.18 10.41 -8.61
CA VAL A 85 0.25 9.92 -9.92
C VAL A 85 -0.43 8.62 -10.27
N LYS A 86 -0.75 8.45 -11.55
CA LYS A 86 -1.27 7.21 -12.11
C LYS A 86 -0.15 6.25 -12.46
N ALA A 87 -0.33 4.99 -12.09
CA ALA A 87 0.56 3.89 -12.43
C ALA A 87 -0.20 2.82 -13.20
N PRO A 88 0.18 2.51 -14.43
CA PRO A 88 -0.41 1.43 -15.20
C PRO A 88 0.07 0.07 -14.70
N TRP A 89 -0.81 -0.92 -14.73
CA TRP A 89 -0.50 -2.29 -14.40
C TRP A 89 -1.07 -3.24 -15.44
N LYS A 90 -0.52 -4.44 -15.50
CA LYS A 90 -0.98 -5.53 -16.35
C LYS A 90 -0.94 -6.84 -15.60
N TYR A 91 -1.87 -7.73 -15.93
CA TYR A 91 -1.94 -9.10 -15.49
C TYR A 91 -1.85 -10.02 -16.71
N GLY A 92 -0.97 -10.98 -16.68
CA GLY A 92 -0.69 -11.84 -17.81
C GLY A 92 0.22 -11.20 -18.89
N PRO A 93 0.21 -11.73 -20.13
CA PRO A 93 -0.69 -12.76 -20.65
C PRO A 93 -0.46 -14.16 -20.06
N TYR A 94 -1.55 -14.91 -19.87
CA TYR A 94 -1.51 -16.32 -19.52
C TYR A 94 -2.19 -17.11 -20.63
N GLU A 95 -1.58 -18.22 -21.03
CA GLU A 95 -1.97 -18.99 -22.20
C GLU A 95 -2.19 -20.45 -21.83
N THR A 96 -3.18 -21.08 -22.43
CA THR A 96 -3.45 -22.51 -22.28
C THR A 96 -3.87 -23.11 -23.61
N THR A 97 -3.46 -24.35 -23.88
CA THR A 97 -3.92 -25.05 -25.08
C THR A 97 -5.32 -25.60 -24.88
N GLU A 98 -6.12 -25.59 -25.93
CA GLU A 98 -7.47 -26.16 -25.92
C GLU A 98 -7.49 -27.63 -25.50
N GLU A 99 -6.49 -28.39 -25.93
CA GLU A 99 -6.37 -29.80 -25.58
C GLU A 99 -6.12 -30.00 -24.07
N ALA A 100 -5.30 -29.16 -23.44
CA ALA A 100 -5.06 -29.22 -22.00
C ALA A 100 -6.34 -28.93 -21.21
N PHE A 101 -7.17 -28.04 -21.72
CA PHE A 101 -8.47 -27.69 -21.14
C PHE A 101 -9.47 -28.86 -21.25
N LYS A 102 -9.64 -29.40 -22.47
CA LYS A 102 -10.54 -30.55 -22.74
C LYS A 102 -10.21 -31.78 -21.86
N ARG A 103 -8.94 -32.07 -21.64
CA ARG A 103 -8.50 -33.20 -20.81
C ARG A 103 -8.80 -33.05 -19.32
N ARG A 104 -9.00 -31.83 -18.82
CA ARG A 104 -9.31 -31.58 -17.41
C ARG A 104 -10.81 -31.74 -17.09
N GLY A 105 -11.68 -31.81 -18.11
CA GLY A 105 -13.11 -32.11 -17.97
C GLY A 105 -13.90 -31.04 -17.17
N ARG A 106 -13.40 -29.81 -17.09
CA ARG A 106 -14.07 -28.68 -16.44
C ARG A 106 -14.89 -27.88 -17.45
N SER A 107 -15.94 -27.20 -16.97
CA SER A 107 -16.73 -26.33 -17.82
C SER A 107 -15.99 -25.01 -18.12
N VAL A 108 -16.33 -24.37 -19.24
CA VAL A 108 -15.80 -23.07 -19.64
C VAL A 108 -16.24 -21.99 -18.64
N ASP A 109 -17.44 -22.07 -18.13
CA ASP A 109 -18.01 -21.15 -17.15
C ASP A 109 -17.20 -21.19 -15.84
N GLU A 110 -16.92 -22.40 -15.31
CA GLU A 110 -16.11 -22.60 -14.11
C GLU A 110 -14.70 -22.02 -14.30
N PHE A 111 -14.09 -22.21 -15.46
CA PHE A 111 -12.78 -21.68 -15.75
C PHE A 111 -12.77 -20.14 -15.80
N SER A 112 -13.79 -19.54 -16.42
CA SER A 112 -13.94 -18.08 -16.48
C SER A 112 -14.12 -17.46 -15.11
N GLU A 113 -14.89 -18.09 -14.23
CA GLU A 113 -15.07 -17.65 -12.84
C GLU A 113 -13.76 -17.73 -12.03
N VAL A 114 -13.01 -18.83 -12.17
CA VAL A 114 -11.71 -19.01 -11.51
C VAL A 114 -10.72 -17.94 -11.95
N ILE A 115 -10.66 -17.64 -13.26
CA ILE A 115 -9.79 -16.55 -13.76
C ILE A 115 -10.21 -15.20 -13.19
N GLY A 116 -11.51 -14.88 -13.19
CA GLY A 116 -12.02 -13.63 -12.65
C GLY A 116 -11.63 -13.44 -11.18
N THR A 117 -11.76 -14.51 -10.40
CA THR A 117 -11.38 -14.50 -8.96
C THR A 117 -9.87 -14.32 -8.77
N ASP A 118 -9.05 -15.04 -9.54
CA ASP A 118 -7.58 -14.95 -9.46
C ASP A 118 -7.08 -13.54 -9.84
N VAL A 119 -7.65 -12.94 -10.89
CA VAL A 119 -7.35 -11.55 -11.27
C VAL A 119 -7.73 -10.57 -10.16
N ALA A 120 -8.87 -10.78 -9.48
CA ALA A 120 -9.30 -9.91 -8.39
C ALA A 120 -8.35 -9.97 -7.19
N ASP A 121 -7.92 -11.16 -6.80
CA ASP A 121 -7.00 -11.36 -5.68
C ASP A 121 -5.59 -10.81 -6.03
N ALA A 122 -5.09 -11.06 -7.23
CA ALA A 122 -3.82 -10.50 -7.72
C ALA A 122 -3.86 -8.97 -7.83
N THR A 123 -5.00 -8.40 -8.20
CA THR A 123 -5.20 -6.95 -8.27
C THR A 123 -5.16 -6.32 -6.89
N LEU A 124 -5.79 -6.93 -5.88
CA LEU A 124 -5.73 -6.46 -4.50
C LEU A 124 -4.29 -6.45 -3.98
N GLU A 125 -3.57 -7.55 -4.15
CA GLU A 125 -2.16 -7.65 -3.76
C GLU A 125 -1.30 -6.59 -4.46
N GLY A 126 -1.54 -6.40 -5.76
CA GLY A 126 -0.87 -5.39 -6.57
C GLY A 126 -1.11 -3.97 -6.05
N TYR A 127 -2.35 -3.61 -5.73
CA TYR A 127 -2.69 -2.28 -5.22
C TYR A 127 -2.05 -2.01 -3.86
N VAL A 128 -2.06 -2.99 -2.96
CA VAL A 128 -1.36 -2.91 -1.67
C VAL A 128 0.14 -2.72 -1.90
N LYS A 129 0.73 -3.47 -2.82
CA LYS A 129 2.15 -3.37 -3.17
C LYS A 129 2.53 -1.98 -3.70
N TYR A 130 1.74 -1.40 -4.61
CA TYR A 130 1.94 -0.03 -5.10
C TYR A 130 1.89 0.98 -3.96
N GLY A 131 0.88 0.87 -3.09
CA GLY A 131 0.71 1.74 -1.93
C GLY A 131 1.88 1.65 -0.94
N LEU A 132 2.30 0.44 -0.57
CA LEU A 132 3.39 0.22 0.38
C LEU A 132 4.75 0.65 -0.15
N LYS A 133 5.06 0.38 -1.43
CA LYS A 133 6.31 0.84 -2.05
C LYS A 133 6.35 2.37 -2.14
N ALA A 134 5.23 3.02 -2.47
CA ALA A 134 5.13 4.47 -2.46
C ALA A 134 5.34 5.06 -1.06
N LEU A 135 4.70 4.47 -0.03
CA LEU A 135 4.86 4.89 1.38
C LEU A 135 6.30 4.75 1.85
N ALA A 136 6.92 3.59 1.63
CA ALA A 136 8.30 3.34 2.03
C ALA A 136 9.26 4.35 1.37
N ALA A 137 9.08 4.63 0.08
CA ALA A 137 9.86 5.60 -0.66
C ALA A 137 9.66 7.04 -0.15
N ALA A 138 8.40 7.47 -0.01
CA ALA A 138 8.07 8.84 0.38
C ALA A 138 8.46 9.15 1.82
N ILE A 139 8.19 8.24 2.75
CA ILE A 139 8.63 8.39 4.15
C ILE A 139 10.15 8.29 4.24
N GLY A 140 10.76 7.38 3.47
CA GLY A 140 12.22 7.23 3.38
C GLY A 140 12.96 8.47 2.88
N ALA A 141 12.31 9.29 2.06
CA ALA A 141 12.83 10.59 1.62
C ALA A 141 12.84 11.66 2.74
N ASN A 142 12.08 11.46 3.81
CA ASN A 142 11.99 12.37 4.95
C ASN A 142 12.77 11.83 6.14
N ALA A 143 14.04 12.18 6.25
CA ALA A 143 14.94 11.69 7.29
C ALA A 143 14.41 11.87 8.72
N ASP A 144 13.62 12.91 8.97
CA ASP A 144 13.02 13.15 10.29
C ASP A 144 12.02 12.06 10.71
N MET A 145 11.44 11.34 9.74
CA MET A 145 10.47 10.25 9.96
C MET A 145 11.08 8.86 9.73
N VAL A 146 12.39 8.78 9.58
CA VAL A 146 13.12 7.51 9.52
C VAL A 146 13.81 7.25 10.84
N VAL A 147 13.78 5.99 11.30
CA VAL A 147 14.46 5.50 12.50
C VAL A 147 15.20 4.23 12.14
N THR A 148 16.42 4.05 12.61
CA THR A 148 17.11 2.77 12.56
C THR A 148 16.93 2.06 13.90
N ALA A 149 16.59 0.79 13.88
CA ALA A 149 16.43 -0.06 15.05
C ALA A 149 16.90 -1.48 14.71
N ASP A 150 17.22 -2.23 15.74
CA ASP A 150 17.63 -3.62 15.62
C ASP A 150 16.70 -4.48 16.51
N ILE A 151 16.11 -5.52 15.96
CA ILE A 151 15.18 -6.37 16.68
C ILE A 151 15.90 -7.16 17.77
N GLU A 152 17.10 -7.65 17.49
CA GLU A 152 17.88 -8.44 18.46
C GLU A 152 18.26 -7.62 19.70
N THR A 153 18.66 -6.36 19.50
CA THR A 153 19.10 -5.47 20.58
C THR A 153 17.95 -4.70 21.21
N ASP A 154 17.02 -4.23 20.39
CA ASP A 154 15.92 -3.35 20.84
C ASP A 154 14.65 -4.13 21.20
N GLY A 155 14.47 -5.32 20.64
CA GLY A 155 13.29 -6.16 20.85
C GLY A 155 11.99 -5.37 20.66
N LYS A 156 11.11 -5.42 21.65
CA LYS A 156 9.82 -4.70 21.65
C LYS A 156 9.95 -3.17 21.58
N LYS A 157 11.13 -2.61 21.88
CA LYS A 157 11.36 -1.15 21.82
C LYS A 157 11.46 -0.67 20.37
N THR A 158 11.68 -1.56 19.40
CA THR A 158 11.76 -1.24 17.97
C THR A 158 10.57 -0.41 17.51
N LEU A 159 9.35 -0.86 17.81
CA LEU A 159 8.13 -0.14 17.44
C LEU A 159 7.97 1.19 18.19
N THR A 160 8.32 1.22 19.46
CA THR A 160 8.22 2.44 20.27
C THR A 160 9.21 3.52 19.82
N ARG A 161 10.38 3.14 19.27
CA ARG A 161 11.32 4.10 18.66
C ARG A 161 10.67 4.84 17.49
N GLY A 162 9.94 4.13 16.63
CA GLY A 162 9.15 4.75 15.56
C GLY A 162 8.10 5.73 16.11
N LEU A 163 7.33 5.31 17.12
CA LEU A 163 6.29 6.15 17.71
C LEU A 163 6.82 7.44 18.35
N ARG A 164 8.05 7.43 18.87
CA ARG A 164 8.70 8.62 19.43
C ARG A 164 8.82 9.78 18.43
N LYS A 165 8.89 9.50 17.12
CA LYS A 165 8.92 10.54 16.08
C LYS A 165 7.63 11.37 16.03
N TYR A 166 6.51 10.79 16.47
CA TYR A 166 5.25 11.50 16.59
C TYR A 166 5.10 12.25 17.93
N GLY A 167 5.93 11.94 18.94
CA GLY A 167 5.89 12.57 20.25
C GLY A 167 4.49 12.49 20.89
N ASP A 168 3.92 13.64 21.23
CA ASP A 168 2.57 13.77 21.81
C ASP A 168 1.43 13.22 20.93
N LYS A 169 1.69 13.11 19.61
CA LYS A 169 0.69 12.61 18.63
C LYS A 169 0.90 11.15 18.24
N PHE A 170 1.59 10.35 19.06
CA PHE A 170 1.88 8.92 18.76
C PHE A 170 0.61 8.07 18.52
N ASN A 171 -0.52 8.47 19.08
CA ASN A 171 -1.80 7.81 18.87
C ASN A 171 -2.34 7.93 17.44
N ARG A 172 -1.81 8.86 16.64
CA ARG A 172 -2.18 8.97 15.22
C ARG A 172 -1.73 7.77 14.38
N VAL A 173 -0.67 7.08 14.82
CA VAL A 173 -0.28 5.81 14.19
C VAL A 173 -1.31 4.76 14.56
N VAL A 174 -2.00 4.22 13.58
CA VAL A 174 -3.12 3.28 13.78
C VAL A 174 -2.80 1.86 13.31
N LEU A 175 -1.80 1.68 12.46
CA LEU A 175 -1.42 0.40 11.87
C LEU A 175 0.10 0.29 11.76
N PHE A 176 0.64 -0.90 12.05
CA PHE A 176 1.99 -1.28 11.63
C PHE A 176 1.91 -2.20 10.42
N VAL A 177 2.86 -2.05 9.49
CA VAL A 177 3.01 -2.95 8.34
C VAL A 177 4.43 -3.48 8.34
N MET A 178 4.58 -4.79 8.20
CA MET A 178 5.88 -5.45 8.20
C MET A 178 5.85 -6.76 7.41
N HIS A 179 7.03 -7.23 7.04
CA HIS A 179 7.20 -8.52 6.41
C HIS A 179 6.95 -9.66 7.41
N SER A 180 6.54 -10.84 6.91
CA SER A 180 6.25 -12.01 7.76
C SER A 180 7.47 -12.43 8.59
N ALA A 181 8.67 -12.47 8.01
CA ALA A 181 9.89 -12.78 8.74
C ALA A 181 10.10 -11.82 9.93
N THR A 182 10.03 -10.52 9.69
CA THR A 182 10.15 -9.48 10.72
C THR A 182 9.10 -9.60 11.82
N TYR A 183 7.88 -9.99 11.46
CA TYR A 183 6.82 -10.21 12.45
C TYR A 183 7.15 -11.39 13.36
N PHE A 184 7.61 -12.51 12.80
CA PHE A 184 8.01 -13.66 13.59
C PHE A 184 9.25 -13.40 14.45
N ASP A 185 10.24 -12.65 13.95
CA ASP A 185 11.39 -12.23 14.76
C ASP A 185 10.96 -11.44 16.00
N ILE A 186 9.99 -10.52 15.87
CA ILE A 186 9.44 -9.78 17.02
C ILE A 186 8.68 -10.71 17.98
N VAL A 187 7.97 -11.71 17.45
CA VAL A 187 7.23 -12.69 18.26
C VAL A 187 8.21 -13.59 19.02
N ASP A 188 9.24 -14.10 18.35
CA ASP A 188 10.25 -14.97 18.93
C ASP A 188 11.05 -14.24 20.02
N GLU A 189 11.42 -12.99 19.78
CA GLU A 189 12.04 -12.14 20.80
C GLU A 189 11.10 -11.89 22.00
N ALA A 190 9.80 -11.76 21.75
CA ALA A 190 8.80 -11.64 22.80
C ALA A 190 8.63 -12.93 23.62
N ILE A 191 8.83 -14.08 22.98
CA ILE A 191 8.80 -15.40 23.65
C ILE A 191 10.11 -15.65 24.40
N ALA A 192 11.26 -15.33 23.80
CA ALA A 192 12.58 -15.49 24.40
C ALA A 192 12.76 -14.62 25.64
N ASN A 193 12.29 -13.38 25.59
CA ASN A 193 12.23 -12.49 26.75
C ASN A 193 11.00 -12.83 27.59
N LYS A 194 11.10 -13.89 28.39
CA LYS A 194 10.06 -14.40 29.30
C LYS A 194 9.38 -13.26 30.06
N ILE A 195 8.10 -13.05 29.75
CA ILE A 195 7.32 -11.99 30.40
C ILE A 195 6.96 -12.37 31.83
N TYR A 196 6.87 -13.68 32.12
CA TYR A 196 6.59 -14.18 33.46
C TYR A 196 6.91 -15.67 33.58
N GLU A 197 7.79 -16.02 34.49
CA GLU A 197 7.99 -17.40 34.93
C GLU A 197 7.78 -17.46 36.43
N GLU A 198 6.55 -17.57 36.86
CA GLU A 198 6.23 -18.02 38.20
C GLU A 198 5.23 -19.17 38.10
N ALA A 199 5.60 -20.28 38.68
CA ALA A 199 4.74 -21.47 38.91
C ALA A 199 4.21 -22.19 37.64
N GLY A 200 4.97 -22.21 36.52
CA GLY A 200 4.63 -23.06 35.37
C GLY A 200 3.39 -22.64 34.56
N VAL A 201 2.92 -21.41 34.76
CA VAL A 201 1.82 -20.83 33.97
C VAL A 201 2.37 -19.75 33.05
N VAL A 202 2.41 -20.03 31.75
CA VAL A 202 2.73 -19.04 30.72
C VAL A 202 1.45 -18.30 30.36
N VAL A 203 1.32 -17.05 30.80
CA VAL A 203 0.21 -16.17 30.38
C VAL A 203 0.62 -15.45 29.12
N TYR A 204 0.07 -15.82 27.98
CA TYR A 204 0.11 -15.04 26.74
C TYR A 204 -0.83 -13.84 26.89
N GLY A 205 -0.35 -12.79 27.52
CA GLY A 205 -1.10 -11.56 27.67
C GLY A 205 -1.00 -10.68 26.44
N GLY A 206 -2.03 -10.70 25.59
CA GLY A 206 -2.26 -9.74 24.51
C GLY A 206 -1.15 -9.65 23.47
N GLN A 207 -1.47 -9.24 22.26
CA GLN A 207 -0.56 -9.15 21.11
C GLN A 207 0.84 -8.65 21.49
N PRO A 208 1.90 -9.40 21.22
CA PRO A 208 3.23 -9.08 21.72
C PRO A 208 3.76 -7.80 21.08
N GLY A 209 4.06 -6.83 21.92
CA GLY A 209 4.88 -5.66 21.56
C GLY A 209 4.23 -4.56 20.70
N THR A 210 3.04 -4.77 20.13
CA THR A 210 2.42 -3.82 19.19
C THR A 210 1.66 -2.66 19.86
N LEU A 211 1.69 -2.58 21.19
CA LEU A 211 0.94 -1.57 21.97
C LEU A 211 -0.56 -1.55 21.67
N GLY A 212 -1.15 -2.71 21.37
CA GLY A 212 -2.57 -2.83 21.03
C GLY A 212 -2.93 -2.32 19.64
N LYS A 213 -1.96 -1.99 18.79
CA LYS A 213 -2.19 -1.58 17.41
C LYS A 213 -2.19 -2.80 16.49
N PRO A 214 -3.10 -2.89 15.51
CA PRO A 214 -3.10 -3.97 14.54
C PRO A 214 -1.82 -3.96 13.69
N VAL A 215 -1.47 -5.14 13.20
CA VAL A 215 -0.32 -5.35 12.32
C VAL A 215 -0.80 -5.98 11.02
N LEU A 216 -0.46 -5.36 9.90
CA LEU A 216 -0.60 -5.95 8.58
C LEU A 216 0.71 -6.68 8.25
N VAL A 217 0.63 -8.00 8.16
CA VAL A 217 1.76 -8.85 7.77
C VAL A 217 1.64 -9.13 6.28
N THR A 218 2.68 -8.78 5.52
CA THR A 218 2.68 -8.98 4.06
C THR A 218 4.08 -9.19 3.53
N ASP A 219 4.25 -10.19 2.68
CA ASP A 219 5.53 -10.50 2.04
C ASP A 219 5.87 -9.56 0.87
N THR A 220 4.98 -8.62 0.55
CA THR A 220 5.24 -7.56 -0.44
C THR A 220 6.10 -6.42 0.09
N MET A 221 6.31 -6.35 1.42
CA MET A 221 7.24 -5.42 2.09
C MET A 221 8.68 -5.94 2.06
N ASP A 222 9.64 -5.02 2.14
CA ASP A 222 11.03 -5.39 2.37
C ASP A 222 11.20 -5.89 3.82
N ALA A 223 11.93 -6.98 4.03
CA ALA A 223 12.07 -7.62 5.34
C ALA A 223 12.85 -6.77 6.36
N ASP A 224 13.61 -5.78 5.88
CA ASP A 224 14.41 -4.86 6.67
C ASP A 224 13.68 -3.56 7.03
N ALA A 225 12.36 -3.51 6.82
CA ALA A 225 11.58 -2.30 7.02
C ALA A 225 10.24 -2.55 7.73
N ILE A 226 9.89 -1.66 8.66
CA ILE A 226 8.58 -1.60 9.30
C ILE A 226 7.99 -0.22 9.06
N LEU A 227 6.73 -0.16 8.61
CA LEU A 227 5.98 1.07 8.48
C LEU A 227 5.01 1.24 9.64
N GLY A 228 5.01 2.39 10.28
CA GLY A 228 3.98 2.80 11.22
C GLY A 228 3.10 3.85 10.56
N LEU A 229 1.86 3.53 10.23
CA LEU A 229 0.98 4.32 9.39
C LEU A 229 -0.11 5.03 10.19
N VAL A 230 -0.46 6.25 9.76
CA VAL A 230 -1.61 6.98 10.27
C VAL A 230 -2.86 6.66 9.46
N ALA A 231 -4.03 6.99 9.96
CA ALA A 231 -5.26 6.87 9.19
C ALA A 231 -5.18 7.72 7.90
N GLY A 232 -5.57 7.13 6.77
CA GLY A 232 -5.47 7.76 5.45
C GLY A 232 -4.04 7.98 4.96
N ALA A 233 -3.07 7.17 5.40
CA ALA A 233 -1.67 7.31 4.99
C ALA A 233 -1.47 7.20 3.48
N VAL A 234 -2.19 6.27 2.85
CA VAL A 234 -2.23 6.12 1.40
C VAL A 234 -3.65 5.84 0.93
N THR A 235 -4.01 6.43 -0.18
CA THR A 235 -5.21 6.08 -0.94
C THR A 235 -4.77 5.59 -2.30
N VAL A 236 -5.07 4.32 -2.59
CA VAL A 236 -4.86 3.72 -3.90
C VAL A 236 -6.22 3.66 -4.58
N THR A 237 -6.39 4.49 -5.61
CA THR A 237 -7.66 4.63 -6.31
C THR A 237 -7.55 3.97 -7.67
N GLU A 238 -8.46 3.05 -7.96
CA GLU A 238 -8.63 2.54 -9.31
C GLU A 238 -9.22 3.65 -10.17
N SER A 239 -8.40 4.21 -11.05
CA SER A 239 -8.78 5.40 -11.82
C SER A 239 -9.57 5.12 -13.07
N GLN A 240 -9.58 3.86 -13.51
CA GLN A 240 -10.33 3.36 -14.67
C GLN A 240 -10.71 1.92 -14.42
N ALA A 241 -11.89 1.49 -14.85
CA ALA A 241 -12.29 0.09 -14.78
C ALA A 241 -11.27 -0.77 -15.53
N PRO A 242 -10.75 -1.86 -14.93
CA PRO A 242 -9.81 -2.74 -15.59
C PRO A 242 -10.39 -3.33 -16.87
N GLY A 243 -9.58 -3.34 -17.92
CA GLY A 243 -9.89 -4.03 -19.16
C GLY A 243 -9.51 -5.51 -19.04
N PHE A 244 -10.45 -6.40 -19.30
CA PHE A 244 -10.21 -7.84 -19.38
C PHE A 244 -10.47 -8.32 -20.80
N ARG A 245 -9.56 -9.12 -21.38
CA ARG A 245 -9.71 -9.68 -22.72
C ARG A 245 -9.13 -11.07 -22.83
N SER A 246 -9.90 -11.96 -23.44
CA SER A 246 -9.42 -13.22 -23.99
C SER A 246 -9.05 -13.05 -25.46
N TYR A 247 -8.15 -13.89 -25.96
CA TYR A 247 -7.73 -13.91 -27.36
C TYR A 247 -7.32 -15.30 -27.80
N ASP A 248 -7.57 -15.62 -29.07
CA ASP A 248 -7.22 -16.90 -29.67
C ASP A 248 -5.78 -16.86 -30.20
N ILE A 249 -5.03 -17.94 -29.98
CA ILE A 249 -3.65 -18.11 -30.46
C ILE A 249 -3.67 -19.20 -31.55
N ASN A 250 -3.44 -18.78 -32.79
CA ASN A 250 -3.56 -19.65 -33.96
C ASN A 250 -2.23 -19.89 -34.69
N ASP A 251 -1.13 -19.36 -34.16
CA ASP A 251 0.20 -19.46 -34.76
C ASP A 251 1.05 -20.57 -34.16
N GLN A 252 0.53 -21.33 -33.21
CA GLN A 252 1.16 -22.50 -32.58
C GLN A 252 0.68 -23.80 -33.23
N GLU A 253 1.40 -24.90 -33.04
CA GLU A 253 1.03 -26.22 -33.52
C GLU A 253 -0.33 -26.70 -32.96
N ASN A 254 -0.61 -26.32 -31.70
CA ASN A 254 -1.90 -26.57 -31.04
C ASN A 254 -2.65 -25.26 -30.87
N LEU A 255 -3.95 -25.30 -31.10
CA LEU A 255 -4.83 -24.16 -30.80
C LEU A 255 -4.76 -23.83 -29.31
N ALA A 256 -4.61 -22.56 -29.00
CA ALA A 256 -4.48 -22.09 -27.64
C ALA A 256 -5.33 -20.81 -27.41
N ILE A 257 -5.69 -20.58 -26.17
CA ILE A 257 -6.40 -19.38 -25.73
C ILE A 257 -5.56 -18.68 -24.69
N GLY A 258 -5.40 -17.37 -24.84
CA GLY A 258 -4.76 -16.49 -23.88
C GLY A 258 -5.77 -15.53 -23.25
N TYR A 259 -5.43 -15.05 -22.06
CA TYR A 259 -6.17 -13.96 -21.40
C TYR A 259 -5.22 -13.00 -20.71
N ARG A 260 -5.63 -11.76 -20.62
CA ARG A 260 -4.92 -10.70 -19.91
C ARG A 260 -5.88 -9.68 -19.35
N ALA A 261 -5.43 -9.00 -18.29
CA ALA A 261 -6.09 -7.83 -17.77
C ALA A 261 -5.10 -6.65 -17.69
N GLU A 262 -5.62 -5.44 -17.78
CA GLU A 262 -4.84 -4.22 -17.63
C GLU A 262 -5.68 -3.14 -16.95
N GLY A 263 -5.03 -2.25 -16.23
CA GLY A 263 -5.70 -1.17 -15.56
C GLY A 263 -4.73 -0.09 -15.11
N VAL A 264 -5.24 0.90 -14.44
CA VAL A 264 -4.48 2.05 -13.95
C VAL A 264 -4.91 2.37 -12.53
N VAL A 265 -3.94 2.51 -11.64
CA VAL A 265 -4.15 2.96 -10.26
C VAL A 265 -3.57 4.34 -10.04
N ASN A 266 -4.23 5.15 -9.26
CA ASN A 266 -3.72 6.42 -8.77
C ASN A 266 -3.26 6.26 -7.32
N VAL A 267 -2.04 6.70 -7.02
CA VAL A 267 -1.44 6.61 -5.69
C VAL A 267 -1.36 8.02 -5.09
N ASP A 268 -2.10 8.22 -4.00
CA ASP A 268 -2.16 9.49 -3.24
C ASP A 268 -1.63 9.25 -1.82
N LEU A 269 -0.64 10.02 -1.40
CA LEU A 269 0.03 9.88 -0.11
C LEU A 269 -0.21 11.09 0.79
N LEU A 270 -0.56 10.84 2.03
CA LEU A 270 -0.79 11.90 3.00
C LEU A 270 0.51 12.67 3.31
N GLY A 271 0.54 13.93 2.93
CA GLY A 271 1.66 14.83 3.20
C GLY A 271 2.83 14.75 2.22
N TYR A 272 2.73 13.90 1.20
CA TYR A 272 3.73 13.77 0.14
C TYR A 272 3.09 13.96 -1.24
N SER A 273 3.85 14.46 -2.18
CA SER A 273 3.44 14.69 -3.55
C SER A 273 4.43 14.05 -4.52
N TRP A 274 3.92 13.53 -5.61
CA TRP A 274 4.74 13.09 -6.73
C TRP A 274 5.46 14.28 -7.38
N ASP A 275 6.72 14.10 -7.71
CA ASP A 275 7.48 15.08 -8.49
C ASP A 275 7.16 14.92 -9.98
N THR A 276 6.33 15.80 -10.52
CA THR A 276 5.92 15.75 -11.93
C THR A 276 7.08 15.82 -12.93
N SER A 277 8.27 16.33 -12.51
CA SER A 277 9.47 16.32 -13.33
C SER A 277 10.05 14.93 -13.59
N LYS A 278 9.59 13.92 -12.83
CA LYS A 278 9.99 12.52 -12.97
C LYS A 278 9.15 11.73 -13.97
N GLY A 279 8.23 12.42 -14.62
CA GLY A 279 7.35 11.88 -15.65
C GLY A 279 6.01 11.38 -15.11
N ASP A 280 5.17 11.03 -16.05
CA ASP A 280 3.88 10.38 -15.89
C ASP A 280 4.01 8.85 -15.97
N ASN A 281 2.98 8.13 -15.63
CA ASN A 281 2.88 6.66 -15.77
C ASN A 281 4.10 5.89 -15.24
N PRO A 282 4.53 6.11 -13.97
CA PRO A 282 5.68 5.43 -13.40
C PRO A 282 5.41 3.95 -13.22
N ASP A 283 6.44 3.14 -13.44
CA ASP A 283 6.47 1.74 -13.01
C ASP A 283 6.66 1.61 -11.49
N LEU A 284 6.56 0.40 -10.98
CA LEU A 284 6.70 0.12 -9.54
C LEU A 284 8.08 0.54 -9.00
N THR A 285 9.13 0.47 -9.82
CA THR A 285 10.50 0.86 -9.44
C THR A 285 10.58 2.38 -9.23
N LYS A 286 10.02 3.15 -10.15
CA LYS A 286 9.97 4.61 -10.02
C LYS A 286 9.13 5.05 -8.83
N ILE A 287 8.00 4.39 -8.58
CA ILE A 287 7.15 4.64 -7.39
C ILE A 287 7.92 4.35 -6.11
N GLY A 288 8.71 3.29 -6.06
CA GLY A 288 9.58 2.91 -4.94
C GLY A 288 10.84 3.76 -4.78
N THR A 289 11.06 4.78 -5.62
CA THR A 289 12.25 5.63 -5.54
C THR A 289 11.99 6.86 -4.67
N ALA A 290 12.71 7.01 -3.57
CA ALA A 290 12.53 8.07 -2.58
C ALA A 290 12.62 9.49 -3.19
N GLY A 291 13.57 9.72 -4.11
CA GLY A 291 13.77 11.03 -4.77
C GLY A 291 12.64 11.50 -5.68
N ASN A 292 11.64 10.64 -5.95
CA ASN A 292 10.49 10.98 -6.77
C ASN A 292 9.32 11.56 -5.96
N TRP A 293 9.42 11.54 -4.63
CA TRP A 293 8.41 12.05 -3.72
C TRP A 293 8.92 13.27 -2.96
N LYS A 294 8.07 14.28 -2.82
CA LYS A 294 8.38 15.52 -2.09
C LYS A 294 7.41 15.73 -0.96
N LYS A 295 7.93 15.98 0.24
CA LYS A 295 7.08 16.37 1.37
C LYS A 295 6.49 17.76 1.13
N HIS A 296 5.19 17.90 1.29
CA HIS A 296 4.51 19.18 1.14
C HIS A 296 3.94 19.74 2.45
N PHE A 297 3.71 18.92 3.47
CA PHE A 297 3.29 19.40 4.78
C PHE A 297 4.47 19.98 5.57
N THR A 298 4.22 21.05 6.31
CA THR A 298 5.23 21.68 7.16
C THR A 298 5.58 20.79 8.35
N SER A 299 4.57 20.21 9.02
CA SER A 299 4.75 19.35 10.18
C SER A 299 4.99 17.91 9.78
N ASN A 300 6.07 17.30 10.29
CA ASN A 300 6.35 15.87 10.13
C ASN A 300 5.29 14.99 10.79
N LYS A 301 4.69 15.46 11.90
CA LYS A 301 3.62 14.73 12.61
C LYS A 301 2.29 14.67 11.85
N SER A 302 2.19 15.33 10.70
CA SER A 302 0.99 15.31 9.84
C SER A 302 1.18 14.51 8.56
N THR A 303 2.33 13.84 8.38
CA THR A 303 2.62 13.00 7.23
C THR A 303 2.10 11.57 7.43
N ALA A 304 2.16 10.77 6.36
CA ALA A 304 1.60 9.42 6.26
C ALA A 304 2.05 8.44 7.34
N GLY A 305 3.28 8.57 7.85
CA GLY A 305 3.76 7.58 8.80
C GLY A 305 5.23 7.75 9.16
N VAL A 306 5.78 6.71 9.76
CA VAL A 306 7.18 6.55 10.12
C VAL A 306 7.73 5.28 9.51
N LEU A 307 8.98 5.33 9.06
CA LEU A 307 9.73 4.18 8.56
C LEU A 307 10.78 3.77 9.60
N ILE A 308 10.72 2.54 10.04
CA ILE A 308 11.74 1.92 10.88
C ILE A 308 12.55 1.01 9.96
N LYS A 309 13.82 1.34 9.76
CA LYS A 309 14.78 0.50 9.06
C LYS A 309 15.41 -0.45 10.05
N LEU A 310 15.38 -1.72 9.74
CA LEU A 310 16.03 -2.76 10.52
C LEU A 310 17.45 -2.94 9.99
N GLY A 311 18.40 -2.98 10.88
CA GLY A 311 19.79 -3.23 10.55
C GLY A 311 20.58 -3.28 11.85
N SER A 312 21.63 -4.09 11.90
CA SER A 312 22.56 -3.99 13.00
C SER A 312 23.05 -2.56 13.05
N ALA A 313 22.96 -1.91 14.21
CA ALA A 313 23.58 -0.62 14.43
C ALA A 313 25.04 -0.77 13.98
N ALA A 314 25.41 -0.13 12.86
CA ALA A 314 26.81 0.00 12.50
C ALA A 314 27.46 0.64 13.73
N GLY A 315 28.35 -0.12 14.38
CA GLY A 315 28.97 0.31 15.63
C GLY A 315 29.56 1.70 15.44
N GLU A 316 29.18 2.60 16.34
CA GLU A 316 29.93 3.79 16.64
C GLU A 316 31.24 3.39 17.34
#